data_8148dd5e6a6bf33296c8b39f19c3cdc9
#
_entry.id   8148dd5e6a6bf33296c8b39f19c3cdc9
#
_cell.length_a   1.000
_cell.length_b   1.000
_cell.length_c   1.000
_cell.angle_alpha   90.00
_cell.angle_beta   90.00
_cell.angle_gamma   90.00
#
_symmetry.space_group_name_H-M   'P 1'
#
loop_
_entity.id
_entity.type
_entity.pdbx_description
1 polymer ?
#
loop_
_entity_poly.entity_id
_entity_poly.type
_entity_poly.pdbx_seq_one_letter_code
_entity_poly.pdbx_strand_id
1 'polypeptide(L)'
;MKIHSILSSFLMVRKMSALLSLAVLLTLGACNQDSANEPAPSDKDLTSLQKSAEEFDRAMNARTKAEGTQFTIENVTRDGNILTVKVKGGCSPESFKAVWNGVEIMIYPPTIHLALIHETGDVSGCPTDLVHTLKIDVTKVIGEGDHSNTTFVVYNGSKVQDTTLNPDGTVSNSNR
;
A
#
# COMPACT_ATOMS: atom_id res chain seq x y z
N MET A 1 74.31 32.10 7.30
CA MET A 1 73.23 31.40 8.01
C MET A 1 72.04 31.26 7.10
N LYS A 2 71.67 30.00 6.75
CA LYS A 2 70.73 29.64 5.67
C LYS A 2 69.37 29.31 6.26
N ILE A 3 68.37 30.19 6.12
CA ILE A 3 67.00 29.95 6.53
C ILE A 3 65.99 30.15 5.38
N HIS A 4 66.42 30.40 4.16
CA HIS A 4 65.51 30.70 3.05
C HIS A 4 65.09 29.53 2.15
N SER A 5 65.46 28.26 2.47
CA SER A 5 65.23 27.16 1.53
C SER A 5 64.05 26.25 1.86
N ILE A 6 63.34 26.46 2.98
CA ILE A 6 62.28 25.52 3.42
C ILE A 6 60.88 26.04 3.07
N LEU A 7 60.73 27.34 2.79
CA LEU A 7 59.38 27.92 2.51
C LEU A 7 58.89 27.67 1.08
N SER A 8 59.77 27.34 0.15
CA SER A 8 59.36 27.15 -1.25
C SER A 8 58.73 25.78 -1.54
N SER A 9 59.06 24.74 -0.73
CA SER A 9 58.54 23.40 -0.94
C SER A 9 57.12 23.20 -0.41
N PHE A 10 56.71 24.01 0.55
CA PHE A 10 55.34 23.91 1.13
C PHE A 10 54.25 24.50 0.23
N LEU A 11 54.57 25.46 -0.62
CA LEU A 11 53.60 26.07 -1.53
C LEU A 11 53.28 25.20 -2.73
N MET A 12 54.19 24.31 -3.17
CA MET A 12 53.93 23.40 -4.30
C MET A 12 53.03 22.24 -3.94
N VAL A 13 53.17 21.71 -2.72
CA VAL A 13 52.30 20.60 -2.24
C VAL A 13 50.85 21.05 -2.05
N ARG A 14 50.62 22.32 -1.66
CA ARG A 14 49.29 22.87 -1.44
C ARG A 14 48.48 23.07 -2.72
N LYS A 15 49.13 23.29 -3.87
CA LYS A 15 48.48 23.47 -5.17
C LYS A 15 48.07 22.13 -5.82
N MET A 16 48.80 21.06 -5.54
CA MET A 16 48.44 19.72 -6.07
C MET A 16 47.27 19.08 -5.32
N SER A 17 47.13 19.35 -4.01
CA SER A 17 46.00 18.86 -3.22
C SER A 17 44.65 19.45 -3.65
N ALA A 18 44.65 20.71 -4.14
CA ALA A 18 43.38 21.34 -4.55
C ALA A 18 42.83 20.79 -5.87
N LEU A 19 43.69 20.27 -6.75
CA LEU A 19 43.27 19.68 -8.02
C LEU A 19 42.75 18.22 -7.86
N LEU A 20 43.26 17.49 -6.86
CA LEU A 20 42.77 16.13 -6.58
C LEU A 20 41.41 16.15 -5.88
N SER A 21 41.13 17.19 -5.09
CA SER A 21 39.86 17.31 -4.38
C SER A 21 38.67 17.62 -5.30
N LEU A 22 38.92 18.27 -6.43
CA LEU A 22 37.87 18.64 -7.38
C LEU A 22 37.44 17.46 -8.27
N ALA A 23 38.31 16.48 -8.49
CA ALA A 23 37.99 15.31 -9.28
C ALA A 23 37.12 14.28 -8.52
N VAL A 24 37.16 14.24 -7.18
CA VAL A 24 36.39 13.31 -6.36
C VAL A 24 34.94 13.79 -6.17
N LEU A 25 34.67 15.10 -6.26
CA LEU A 25 33.33 15.67 -6.12
C LEU A 25 32.42 15.44 -7.32
N LEU A 26 32.96 15.04 -8.47
CA LEU A 26 32.17 14.79 -9.69
C LEU A 26 31.67 13.35 -9.85
N THR A 27 32.08 12.41 -9.00
CA THR A 27 31.67 11.01 -9.08
C THR A 27 30.60 10.60 -8.06
N LEU A 28 30.19 11.49 -7.15
CA LEU A 28 29.12 11.23 -6.15
C LEU A 28 27.73 11.68 -6.60
N GLY A 29 27.58 12.13 -7.83
CA GLY A 29 26.32 12.64 -8.37
C GLY A 29 25.46 11.62 -9.12
N ALA A 30 25.71 10.30 -9.02
CA ALA A 30 25.00 9.31 -9.80
C ALA A 30 24.42 8.17 -8.94
N CYS A 31 23.85 8.47 -7.80
CA CYS A 31 22.88 7.62 -7.11
C CYS A 31 21.75 8.51 -6.60
N ASN A 32 21.06 9.20 -7.53
CA ASN A 32 19.67 9.49 -7.31
C ASN A 32 18.94 8.15 -7.46
N GLN A 33 18.85 7.42 -6.37
CA GLN A 33 17.71 6.57 -6.16
C GLN A 33 16.55 7.55 -6.02
N ASP A 34 15.87 7.80 -7.13
CA ASP A 34 14.49 8.27 -7.10
C ASP A 34 13.69 7.21 -6.36
N SER A 35 13.72 7.26 -5.03
CA SER A 35 12.57 6.89 -4.25
C SER A 35 11.53 7.89 -4.73
N ALA A 36 10.79 7.50 -5.76
CA ALA A 36 9.60 8.20 -6.17
C ALA A 36 8.77 8.32 -4.90
N ASN A 37 8.80 9.51 -4.30
CA ASN A 37 7.80 9.93 -3.36
C ASN A 37 6.51 9.97 -4.19
N GLU A 38 5.87 8.80 -4.33
CA GLU A 38 4.55 8.75 -4.93
C GLU A 38 3.69 9.69 -4.06
N PRO A 39 3.13 10.76 -4.63
CA PRO A 39 2.34 11.69 -3.85
C PRO A 39 1.24 10.90 -3.14
N ALA A 40 1.01 11.19 -1.86
CA ALA A 40 -0.07 10.55 -1.11
C ALA A 40 -1.35 10.59 -1.96
N PRO A 41 -2.09 9.46 -2.04
CA PRO A 41 -3.28 9.39 -2.88
C PRO A 41 -4.26 10.52 -2.50
N SER A 42 -4.80 11.18 -3.51
CA SER A 42 -5.84 12.18 -3.28
C SER A 42 -7.10 11.49 -2.75
N ASP A 43 -7.95 12.22 -2.02
CA ASP A 43 -9.22 11.65 -1.52
C ASP A 43 -10.12 11.07 -2.64
N LYS A 44 -9.91 11.53 -3.88
CA LYS A 44 -10.63 11.03 -5.06
C LYS A 44 -10.15 9.66 -5.53
N ASP A 45 -8.90 9.29 -5.17
CA ASP A 45 -8.29 8.03 -5.56
C ASP A 45 -8.49 6.93 -4.50
N LEU A 46 -9.15 7.28 -3.38
CA LEU A 46 -9.36 6.35 -2.29
C LEU A 46 -10.71 5.65 -2.41
N THR A 47 -10.68 4.33 -2.30
CA THR A 47 -11.87 3.51 -2.11
C THR A 47 -12.47 3.80 -0.74
N SER A 48 -13.79 4.02 -0.66
CA SER A 48 -14.46 4.34 0.60
C SER A 48 -14.32 3.19 1.59
N LEU A 49 -14.00 3.51 2.85
CA LEU A 49 -14.05 2.58 3.97
C LEU A 49 -15.14 3.05 4.94
N GLN A 50 -16.08 2.15 5.25
CA GLN A 50 -17.20 2.43 6.16
C GLN A 50 -17.18 1.47 7.35
N LYS A 51 -17.58 1.97 8.52
CA LYS A 51 -17.86 1.13 9.69
C LYS A 51 -19.33 0.78 9.73
N SER A 52 -19.67 -0.47 9.48
CA SER A 52 -21.03 -0.98 9.54
C SER A 52 -21.05 -2.49 9.75
N ALA A 53 -21.44 -2.92 10.95
CA ALA A 53 -21.58 -4.35 11.25
C ALA A 53 -22.69 -4.98 10.41
N GLU A 54 -23.83 -4.28 10.24
CA GLU A 54 -24.97 -4.78 9.46
C GLU A 54 -24.58 -5.02 7.99
N GLU A 55 -23.86 -4.09 7.36
CA GLU A 55 -23.46 -4.21 5.98
C GLU A 55 -22.38 -5.27 5.79
N PHE A 56 -21.46 -5.38 6.76
CA PHE A 56 -20.47 -6.44 6.80
C PHE A 56 -21.14 -7.82 6.83
N ASP A 57 -22.09 -8.02 7.74
CA ASP A 57 -22.83 -9.30 7.87
C ASP A 57 -23.65 -9.60 6.61
N ARG A 58 -24.23 -8.57 5.98
CA ARG A 58 -24.94 -8.74 4.70
C ARG A 58 -23.99 -9.22 3.61
N ALA A 59 -22.79 -8.65 3.51
CA ALA A 59 -21.75 -9.08 2.57
C ALA A 59 -21.30 -10.52 2.85
N MET A 60 -21.11 -10.88 4.12
CA MET A 60 -20.72 -12.23 4.52
C MET A 60 -21.80 -13.26 4.18
N ASN A 61 -23.07 -12.89 4.22
CA ASN A 61 -24.18 -13.75 3.80
C ASN A 61 -24.30 -13.84 2.26
N ALA A 62 -24.15 -12.71 1.55
CA ALA A 62 -24.25 -12.67 0.09
C ALA A 62 -23.15 -13.49 -0.59
N ARG A 63 -21.90 -13.44 -0.07
CA ARG A 63 -20.76 -14.20 -0.64
C ARG A 63 -20.97 -15.71 -0.64
N THR A 64 -21.71 -16.25 0.34
CA THR A 64 -21.99 -17.70 0.39
C THR A 64 -22.95 -18.17 -0.70
N LYS A 65 -23.74 -17.24 -1.24
CA LYS A 65 -24.68 -17.49 -2.33
C LYS A 65 -24.14 -17.06 -3.69
N ALA A 66 -22.93 -16.50 -3.71
CA ALA A 66 -22.31 -15.91 -4.90
C ALA A 66 -23.21 -14.86 -5.57
N GLU A 67 -23.85 -14.01 -4.76
CA GLU A 67 -24.73 -12.94 -5.23
C GLU A 67 -23.91 -11.71 -5.66
N GLY A 68 -24.43 -10.96 -6.65
CA GLY A 68 -23.83 -9.72 -7.15
C GLY A 68 -22.75 -9.90 -8.21
N THR A 69 -22.08 -8.83 -8.56
CA THR A 69 -20.99 -8.83 -9.54
C THR A 69 -19.79 -9.58 -9.03
N GLN A 70 -19.39 -10.61 -9.75
CA GLN A 70 -18.25 -11.45 -9.35
C GLN A 70 -16.93 -10.76 -9.62
N PHE A 71 -16.03 -10.81 -8.65
CA PHE A 71 -14.64 -10.38 -8.78
C PHE A 71 -13.71 -11.32 -8.00
N THR A 72 -12.42 -11.16 -8.18
CA THR A 72 -11.38 -11.94 -7.48
C THR A 72 -10.40 -10.97 -6.85
N ILE A 73 -10.06 -11.15 -5.57
CA ILE A 73 -8.95 -10.47 -4.94
C ILE A 73 -7.68 -11.20 -5.36
N GLU A 74 -6.79 -10.50 -6.09
CA GLU A 74 -5.53 -11.06 -6.57
C GLU A 74 -4.41 -10.86 -5.57
N ASN A 75 -4.36 -9.68 -4.95
CA ASN A 75 -3.31 -9.32 -4.00
C ASN A 75 -3.78 -8.23 -3.03
N VAL A 76 -3.16 -8.21 -1.85
CA VAL A 76 -3.30 -7.14 -0.86
C VAL A 76 -1.90 -6.77 -0.40
N THR A 77 -1.59 -5.48 -0.43
CA THR A 77 -0.34 -4.93 0.10
C THR A 77 -0.65 -3.74 1.00
N ARG A 78 0.34 -3.30 1.77
CA ARG A 78 0.21 -2.13 2.62
C ARG A 78 1.42 -1.23 2.49
N ASP A 79 1.17 0.08 2.49
CA ASP A 79 2.16 1.12 2.65
C ASP A 79 1.65 2.10 3.72
N GLY A 80 2.30 2.12 4.88
CA GLY A 80 1.80 2.84 6.05
C GLY A 80 0.37 2.40 6.39
N ASN A 81 -0.55 3.36 6.35
CA ASN A 81 -1.97 3.15 6.63
C ASN A 81 -2.84 2.98 5.38
N ILE A 82 -2.22 2.87 4.21
CA ILE A 82 -2.93 2.62 2.95
C ILE A 82 -2.85 1.14 2.59
N LEU A 83 -3.99 0.47 2.56
CA LEU A 83 -4.10 -0.86 1.95
C LEU A 83 -4.30 -0.70 0.44
N THR A 84 -3.52 -1.41 -0.33
CA THR A 84 -3.69 -1.52 -1.79
C THR A 84 -4.20 -2.91 -2.12
N VAL A 85 -5.43 -2.98 -2.64
CA VAL A 85 -6.08 -4.24 -3.02
C VAL A 85 -6.16 -4.30 -4.54
N LYS A 86 -5.55 -5.32 -5.15
CA LYS A 86 -5.72 -5.63 -6.57
C LYS A 86 -6.87 -6.59 -6.73
N VAL A 87 -7.84 -6.22 -7.56
CA VAL A 87 -9.00 -7.03 -7.89
C VAL A 87 -9.11 -7.26 -9.38
N LYS A 88 -9.58 -8.44 -9.79
CA LYS A 88 -9.89 -8.77 -11.18
C LYS A 88 -11.40 -8.97 -11.31
N GLY A 89 -12.01 -8.26 -12.27
CA GLY A 89 -13.46 -8.20 -12.46
C GLY A 89 -14.08 -6.97 -11.77
N GLY A 90 -15.34 -6.73 -12.01
CA GLY A 90 -16.05 -5.53 -11.59
C GLY A 90 -16.05 -4.45 -12.66
N CYS A 91 -16.91 -3.42 -12.50
CA CYS A 91 -17.13 -2.42 -13.53
C CYS A 91 -16.07 -1.33 -13.54
N SER A 92 -15.79 -0.76 -12.37
CA SER A 92 -14.81 0.31 -12.20
C SER A 92 -14.31 0.35 -10.74
N PRO A 93 -13.17 1.01 -10.45
CA PRO A 93 -12.68 1.15 -9.07
C PRO A 93 -13.67 1.83 -8.13
N GLU A 94 -14.43 2.80 -8.63
CA GLU A 94 -15.41 3.58 -7.86
C GLU A 94 -16.63 2.76 -7.44
N SER A 95 -16.86 1.63 -8.11
CA SER A 95 -17.93 0.68 -7.75
C SER A 95 -17.59 -0.17 -6.54
N PHE A 96 -16.37 -0.07 -6.03
CA PHE A 96 -15.97 -0.83 -4.86
C PHE A 96 -16.02 0.03 -3.60
N LYS A 97 -16.39 -0.61 -2.49
CA LYS A 97 -16.23 -0.09 -1.14
C LYS A 97 -15.72 -1.16 -0.20
N ALA A 98 -15.03 -0.75 0.83
CA ALA A 98 -14.63 -1.59 1.95
C ALA A 98 -15.53 -1.34 3.16
N VAL A 99 -15.88 -2.39 3.87
CA VAL A 99 -16.70 -2.31 5.08
C VAL A 99 -15.99 -3.02 6.23
N TRP A 100 -15.89 -2.33 7.37
CA TRP A 100 -15.39 -2.87 8.63
C TRP A 100 -16.57 -3.10 9.59
N ASN A 101 -16.56 -4.27 10.25
CA ASN A 101 -17.60 -4.59 11.23
C ASN A 101 -17.50 -3.81 12.56
N GLY A 102 -16.41 -3.04 12.74
CA GLY A 102 -16.19 -2.25 13.97
C GLY A 102 -15.51 -3.03 15.08
N VAL A 103 -15.08 -4.26 14.82
CA VAL A 103 -14.41 -5.12 15.81
C VAL A 103 -12.96 -5.32 15.42
N GLU A 104 -12.06 -5.03 16.35
CA GLU A 104 -10.66 -5.41 16.29
C GLU A 104 -10.46 -6.62 17.21
N ILE A 105 -9.90 -7.70 16.67
CA ILE A 105 -9.61 -8.89 17.46
C ILE A 105 -8.24 -8.67 18.11
N MET A 106 -8.25 -8.48 19.43
CA MET A 106 -7.08 -8.14 20.25
C MET A 106 -6.25 -9.40 20.62
N ILE A 107 -5.93 -10.22 19.62
CA ILE A 107 -4.89 -11.25 19.71
C ILE A 107 -3.60 -10.70 19.14
N TYR A 108 -2.46 -11.31 19.42
CA TYR A 108 -1.20 -10.84 18.86
C TYR A 108 -0.80 -11.69 17.63
N PRO A 109 -0.64 -11.10 16.45
CA PRO A 109 -0.92 -9.69 16.09
C PRO A 109 -2.41 -9.36 16.09
N PRO A 110 -2.80 -8.10 16.36
CA PRO A 110 -4.18 -7.66 16.24
C PRO A 110 -4.72 -7.93 14.85
N THR A 111 -6.00 -8.26 14.75
CA THR A 111 -6.60 -8.63 13.45
C THR A 111 -7.83 -7.80 13.16
N ILE A 112 -7.88 -7.24 11.96
CA ILE A 112 -8.97 -6.43 11.42
C ILE A 112 -9.57 -7.14 10.22
N HIS A 113 -10.89 -7.22 10.21
CA HIS A 113 -11.66 -7.90 9.18
C HIS A 113 -12.39 -6.87 8.31
N LEU A 114 -12.09 -6.83 7.02
CA LEU A 114 -12.70 -5.96 6.03
C LEU A 114 -13.47 -6.80 5.00
N ALA A 115 -14.69 -6.43 4.66
CA ALA A 115 -15.38 -6.96 3.50
C ALA A 115 -15.23 -5.98 2.33
N LEU A 116 -14.75 -6.45 1.18
CA LEU A 116 -14.73 -5.70 -0.06
C LEU A 116 -16.01 -6.02 -0.84
N ILE A 117 -16.79 -4.98 -1.14
CA ILE A 117 -18.09 -5.09 -1.78
C ILE A 117 -18.03 -4.35 -3.11
N HIS A 118 -18.56 -4.96 -4.16
CA HIS A 118 -18.86 -4.25 -5.41
C HIS A 118 -20.31 -3.76 -5.35
N GLU A 119 -20.49 -2.44 -5.34
CA GLU A 119 -21.82 -1.85 -5.40
C GLU A 119 -22.37 -1.99 -6.82
N THR A 120 -23.45 -2.73 -6.92
CA THR A 120 -24.08 -2.96 -8.20
C THR A 120 -25.05 -1.84 -8.54
N GLY A 121 -24.67 -1.01 -9.52
CA GLY A 121 -25.66 -0.45 -10.41
C GLY A 121 -26.16 -1.54 -11.37
N ASP A 122 -26.71 -1.19 -12.49
CA ASP A 122 -27.17 -2.15 -13.50
C ASP A 122 -25.99 -3.04 -13.99
N VAL A 123 -25.95 -4.29 -13.54
CA VAL A 123 -24.78 -5.22 -13.62
C VAL A 123 -24.69 -5.98 -14.95
N SER A 124 -25.54 -5.69 -15.90
CA SER A 124 -25.48 -6.33 -17.20
C SER A 124 -24.26 -5.82 -17.98
N GLY A 125 -23.12 -6.47 -17.82
CA GLY A 125 -21.98 -6.26 -18.70
C GLY A 125 -20.67 -5.78 -18.08
N CYS A 126 -20.47 -5.90 -16.76
CA CYS A 126 -19.14 -5.61 -16.18
C CYS A 126 -18.10 -6.59 -16.72
N PRO A 127 -16.95 -6.14 -17.21
CA PRO A 127 -15.88 -7.00 -17.66
C PRO A 127 -15.35 -7.85 -16.51
N THR A 128 -15.09 -9.13 -16.77
CA THR A 128 -14.58 -10.08 -15.77
C THR A 128 -13.05 -10.17 -15.75
N ASP A 129 -12.39 -9.56 -16.70
CA ASP A 129 -10.94 -9.65 -16.94
C ASP A 129 -10.17 -8.35 -16.60
N LEU A 130 -10.87 -7.24 -16.36
CA LEU A 130 -10.21 -6.00 -15.95
C LEU A 130 -9.62 -6.13 -14.56
N VAL A 131 -8.42 -5.55 -14.41
CA VAL A 131 -7.74 -5.46 -13.12
C VAL A 131 -7.84 -4.04 -12.62
N HIS A 132 -8.35 -3.88 -11.40
CA HIS A 132 -8.44 -2.61 -10.71
C HIS A 132 -7.52 -2.59 -9.50
N THR A 133 -6.96 -1.42 -9.21
CA THR A 133 -6.17 -1.17 -7.99
C THR A 133 -6.97 -0.25 -7.08
N LEU A 134 -7.33 -0.75 -5.92
CA LEU A 134 -8.13 -0.05 -4.92
C LEU A 134 -7.20 0.39 -3.79
N LYS A 135 -7.27 1.65 -3.38
CA LYS A 135 -6.50 2.20 -2.26
C LYS A 135 -7.46 2.52 -1.12
N ILE A 136 -7.24 1.94 0.05
CA ILE A 136 -8.11 2.05 1.23
C ILE A 136 -7.31 2.68 2.36
N ASP A 137 -7.69 3.87 2.81
CA ASP A 137 -7.11 4.51 3.98
C ASP A 137 -7.81 3.98 5.24
N VAL A 138 -7.08 3.21 6.04
CA VAL A 138 -7.63 2.59 7.25
C VAL A 138 -7.77 3.58 8.41
N THR A 139 -7.05 4.71 8.40
CA THR A 139 -7.09 5.69 9.49
C THR A 139 -8.45 6.35 9.62
N LYS A 140 -9.15 6.56 8.51
CA LYS A 140 -10.44 7.26 8.48
C LYS A 140 -11.52 6.59 9.32
N VAL A 141 -11.42 5.28 9.55
CA VAL A 141 -12.47 4.51 10.22
C VAL A 141 -11.95 3.73 11.42
N ILE A 142 -10.74 3.18 11.31
CA ILE A 142 -10.13 2.36 12.38
C ILE A 142 -9.44 3.26 13.40
N GLY A 143 -9.00 4.43 12.98
CA GLY A 143 -8.36 5.45 13.83
C GLY A 143 -6.91 5.69 13.46
N GLU A 144 -6.41 6.84 13.89
CA GLU A 144 -5.01 7.19 13.74
C GLU A 144 -4.16 6.33 14.67
N GLY A 145 -3.24 5.59 14.11
CA GLY A 145 -2.33 4.72 14.85
C GLY A 145 -1.34 4.04 13.92
N ASP A 146 -0.35 3.40 14.50
CA ASP A 146 0.55 2.52 13.77
C ASP A 146 -0.11 1.13 13.64
N HIS A 147 -0.64 0.84 12.47
CA HIS A 147 -1.20 -0.47 12.13
C HIS A 147 -0.16 -1.41 11.50
N SER A 148 1.14 -1.08 11.58
CA SER A 148 2.22 -1.88 10.98
C SER A 148 2.24 -3.33 11.49
N ASN A 149 1.84 -3.54 12.74
CA ASN A 149 1.79 -4.86 13.39
C ASN A 149 0.38 -5.50 13.36
N THR A 150 -0.49 -5.05 12.46
CA THR A 150 -1.87 -5.52 12.35
C THR A 150 -2.01 -6.49 11.18
N THR A 151 -2.68 -7.61 11.39
CA THR A 151 -3.14 -8.52 10.34
C THR A 151 -4.45 -7.98 9.74
N PHE A 152 -4.53 -7.89 8.43
CA PHE A 152 -5.76 -7.54 7.73
C PHE A 152 -6.30 -8.77 7.00
N VAL A 153 -7.57 -9.10 7.25
CA VAL A 153 -8.29 -10.14 6.50
C VAL A 153 -9.30 -9.43 5.61
N VAL A 154 -9.10 -9.51 4.31
CA VAL A 154 -9.98 -8.92 3.30
C VAL A 154 -10.85 -10.02 2.70
N TYR A 155 -12.13 -9.96 2.99
CA TYR A 155 -13.14 -10.87 2.47
C TYR A 155 -13.67 -10.37 1.13
N ASN A 156 -13.77 -11.26 0.16
CA ASN A 156 -14.48 -10.97 -1.07
C ASN A 156 -16.00 -11.08 -0.82
N GLY A 157 -16.72 -9.98 -0.99
CA GLY A 157 -18.18 -9.92 -0.75
C GLY A 157 -19.01 -10.63 -1.82
N SER A 158 -18.43 -11.04 -2.96
CA SER A 158 -19.15 -11.69 -4.05
C SER A 158 -19.01 -13.22 -4.09
N LYS A 159 -17.98 -13.76 -3.43
CA LYS A 159 -17.72 -15.21 -3.36
C LYS A 159 -16.87 -15.57 -2.16
N VAL A 160 -16.81 -16.85 -1.81
CA VAL A 160 -15.99 -17.33 -0.70
C VAL A 160 -14.52 -17.32 -1.10
N GLN A 161 -13.86 -16.22 -0.80
CA GLN A 161 -12.44 -15.99 -0.97
C GLN A 161 -11.98 -15.02 0.12
N ASP A 162 -10.95 -15.39 0.87
CA ASP A 162 -10.37 -14.58 1.93
C ASP A 162 -8.89 -14.34 1.60
N THR A 163 -8.44 -13.10 1.70
CA THR A 163 -7.05 -12.73 1.51
C THR A 163 -6.53 -12.12 2.80
N THR A 164 -5.52 -12.73 3.39
CA THR A 164 -4.89 -12.28 4.64
C THR A 164 -3.55 -11.63 4.33
N LEU A 165 -3.37 -10.40 4.80
CA LEU A 165 -2.09 -9.69 4.82
C LEU A 165 -1.55 -9.70 6.25
N ASN A 166 -0.41 -10.34 6.44
CA ASN A 166 0.30 -10.38 7.72
C ASN A 166 1.16 -9.13 7.95
N PRO A 167 1.56 -8.84 9.20
CA PRO A 167 2.42 -7.70 9.51
C PRO A 167 3.76 -7.70 8.77
N ASP A 168 4.31 -8.87 8.47
CA ASP A 168 5.56 -9.05 7.72
C ASP A 168 5.42 -8.83 6.21
N GLY A 169 4.21 -8.48 5.74
CA GLY A 169 3.90 -8.26 4.33
C GLY A 169 3.57 -9.55 3.56
N THR A 170 3.62 -10.71 4.19
CA THR A 170 3.22 -11.97 3.54
C THR A 170 1.70 -12.01 3.32
N VAL A 171 1.29 -12.56 2.17
CA VAL A 171 -0.11 -12.67 1.77
C VAL A 171 -0.48 -14.14 1.63
N SER A 172 -1.62 -14.51 2.20
CA SER A 172 -2.22 -15.84 2.01
C SER A 172 -3.66 -15.74 1.51
N ASN A 173 -4.01 -16.64 0.62
CA ASN A 173 -5.36 -16.73 0.06
C ASN A 173 -6.01 -18.04 0.50
N SER A 174 -7.25 -17.95 0.96
CA SER A 174 -8.10 -19.09 1.28
C SER A 174 -9.30 -19.07 0.33
N ASN A 175 -9.36 -20.04 -0.55
CA ASN A 175 -10.53 -20.32 -1.39
C ASN A 175 -11.22 -21.57 -0.83
N ARG A 176 -12.41 -21.43 -0.30
CA ARG A 176 -13.22 -22.55 0.21
C ARG A 176 -14.38 -22.82 -0.72
#